data_6b8d139af24430877c0ecef9f9411cd2
#
_entry.id   6b8d139af24430877c0ecef9f9411cd2
#
_cell.length_a   1.000
_cell.length_b   1.000
_cell.length_c   1.000
_cell.angle_alpha   90.00
_cell.angle_beta   90.00
_cell.angle_gamma   90.00
#
_symmetry.space_group_name_H-M   'P 1'
#
loop_
_entity.id
_entity.type
_entity.pdbx_description
1 polymer ?
#
loop_
_entity_poly.entity_id
_entity_poly.type
_entity_poly.pdbx_seq_one_letter_code
_entity_poly.pdbx_strand_id
1 'polypeptide(L)'
;MSFLPVTKKELEARNITQPDFVYICGDAYVDHSSFGSAIITRLLESRGYSVGFIAQPDWRDPESINVFGEPRLAFIVSSGNMDSMVNHYTVNKKRRKKDAYSPGGQTGLRPDHAVVVYGNLIRRTYRHTPVILGGIEASLRRLGHYDYWSDQVKRSVLLDSGADIIS
;
A
#
# COMPACT_ATOMS: atom_id res chain seq x y z
N MET A 1 23.29 2.77 7.32
CA MET A 1 22.05 2.65 6.51
C MET A 1 21.24 3.93 6.69
N SER A 2 20.84 4.60 5.63
CA SER A 2 19.92 5.74 5.68
C SER A 2 18.47 5.25 5.69
N PHE A 3 17.51 6.09 6.10
CA PHE A 3 16.09 5.79 5.96
C PHE A 3 15.71 5.67 4.48
N LEU A 4 14.61 4.97 4.19
CA LEU A 4 14.04 4.94 2.84
C LEU A 4 13.62 6.34 2.41
N PRO A 5 13.77 6.72 1.14
CA PRO A 5 13.30 8.01 0.67
C PRO A 5 11.77 8.05 0.67
N VAL A 6 11.21 9.05 1.35
CA VAL A 6 9.76 9.33 1.41
C VAL A 6 9.41 10.60 0.65
N THR A 7 10.42 11.34 0.19
CA THR A 7 10.27 12.55 -0.62
C THR A 7 11.15 12.49 -1.86
N LYS A 8 10.78 13.24 -2.90
CA LYS A 8 11.57 13.36 -4.12
C LYS A 8 12.97 13.92 -3.86
N LYS A 9 13.10 14.89 -2.94
CA LYS A 9 14.40 15.45 -2.54
C LYS A 9 15.34 14.41 -1.93
N GLU A 10 14.82 13.49 -1.12
CA GLU A 10 15.62 12.40 -0.54
C GLU A 10 16.05 11.37 -1.58
N LEU A 11 15.23 11.15 -2.61
CA LEU A 11 15.59 10.31 -3.74
C LEU A 11 16.69 10.96 -4.59
N GLU A 12 16.54 12.24 -4.91
CA GLU A 12 17.53 13.05 -5.65
C GLU A 12 18.87 13.14 -4.90
N ALA A 13 18.84 13.26 -3.57
CA ALA A 13 20.05 13.24 -2.72
C ALA A 13 20.84 11.92 -2.81
N ARG A 14 20.22 10.86 -3.31
CA ARG A 14 20.86 9.56 -3.61
C ARG A 14 21.26 9.43 -5.09
N ASN A 15 21.19 10.50 -5.88
CA ASN A 15 21.41 10.52 -7.32
C ASN A 15 20.43 9.61 -8.09
N ILE A 16 19.20 9.48 -7.62
CA ILE A 16 18.16 8.68 -8.25
C ILE A 16 17.09 9.65 -8.76
N THR A 17 16.89 9.70 -10.06
CA THR A 17 15.87 10.55 -10.71
C THR A 17 14.53 9.85 -10.87
N GLN A 18 14.56 8.53 -11.04
CA GLN A 18 13.39 7.67 -11.17
C GLN A 18 13.64 6.38 -10.39
N PRO A 19 12.82 6.03 -9.40
CA PRO A 19 13.00 4.80 -8.63
C PRO A 19 12.62 3.57 -9.47
N ASP A 20 13.22 2.42 -9.16
CA ASP A 20 12.83 1.15 -9.74
C ASP A 20 11.45 0.72 -9.28
N PHE A 21 11.19 0.88 -8.00
CA PHE A 21 9.90 0.58 -7.38
C PHE A 21 9.38 1.75 -6.57
N VAL A 22 8.07 1.94 -6.58
CA VAL A 22 7.36 2.79 -5.62
C VAL A 22 6.51 1.88 -4.74
N TYR A 23 6.81 1.86 -3.44
CA TYR A 23 6.08 1.07 -2.45
C TYR A 23 5.03 1.95 -1.76
N ILE A 24 3.77 1.60 -1.90
CA ILE A 24 2.63 2.26 -1.25
C ILE A 24 2.15 1.40 -0.08
N CYS A 25 2.16 1.96 1.11
CA CYS A 25 1.74 1.31 2.34
C CYS A 25 0.52 2.00 2.94
N GLY A 26 -0.48 1.23 3.37
CA GLY A 26 -1.64 1.77 4.09
C GLY A 26 -1.32 2.23 5.50
N ASP A 27 -0.21 1.80 6.08
CA ASP A 27 0.28 2.29 7.37
C ASP A 27 1.06 3.60 7.21
N ALA A 28 0.95 4.48 8.18
CA ALA A 28 1.79 5.66 8.29
C ALA A 28 3.18 5.31 8.86
N TYR A 29 4.10 6.26 8.77
CA TYR A 29 5.40 6.21 9.45
C TYR A 29 5.21 6.62 10.92
N VAL A 30 4.70 5.71 11.72
CA VAL A 30 4.48 5.90 13.16
C VAL A 30 5.30 4.88 13.94
N ASP A 31 5.52 5.17 15.22
CA ASP A 31 6.22 4.24 16.14
C ASP A 31 5.31 3.03 16.45
N HIS A 32 5.26 2.12 15.52
CA HIS A 32 4.52 0.86 15.63
C HIS A 32 5.23 -0.22 14.82
N SER A 33 5.08 -1.47 15.24
CA SER A 33 5.65 -2.64 14.57
C SER A 33 5.03 -2.82 13.17
N SER A 34 5.71 -2.30 12.15
CA SER A 34 5.33 -2.44 10.73
C SER A 34 6.52 -2.99 9.95
N PHE A 35 6.88 -4.24 10.20
CA PHE A 35 8.10 -4.84 9.66
C PHE A 35 8.00 -5.27 8.21
N GLY A 36 6.81 -5.63 7.71
CA GLY A 36 6.64 -6.19 6.37
C GLY A 36 7.15 -5.25 5.27
N SER A 37 6.75 -3.99 5.29
CA SER A 37 7.20 -3.00 4.32
C SER A 37 8.70 -2.73 4.43
N ALA A 38 9.23 -2.67 5.66
CA ALA A 38 10.66 -2.48 5.88
C ALA A 38 11.50 -3.65 5.36
N ILE A 39 11.05 -4.89 5.59
CA ILE A 39 11.74 -6.10 5.12
C ILE A 39 11.77 -6.13 3.60
N ILE A 40 10.63 -5.95 2.94
CA ILE A 40 10.53 -6.03 1.47
C ILE A 40 11.36 -4.94 0.81
N THR A 41 11.23 -3.70 1.26
CA THR A 41 11.95 -2.57 0.66
C THR A 41 13.47 -2.70 0.87
N ARG A 42 13.92 -3.13 2.05
CA ARG A 42 15.34 -3.40 2.30
C ARG A 42 15.89 -4.58 1.52
N LEU A 43 15.07 -5.60 1.31
CA LEU A 43 15.45 -6.73 0.44
C LEU A 43 15.66 -6.25 -1.01
N LEU A 44 14.79 -5.39 -1.52
CA LEU A 44 14.95 -4.81 -2.85
C LEU A 44 16.21 -3.95 -2.93
N GLU A 45 16.44 -3.06 -1.96
CA GLU A 45 17.67 -2.26 -1.90
C GLU A 45 18.94 -3.14 -1.83
N SER A 46 18.91 -4.25 -1.09
CA SER A 46 20.05 -5.18 -1.02
C SER A 46 20.35 -5.90 -2.34
N ARG A 47 19.39 -5.94 -3.25
CA ARG A 47 19.54 -6.47 -4.61
C ARG A 47 19.87 -5.40 -5.65
N GLY A 48 20.15 -4.17 -5.19
CA GLY A 48 20.55 -3.07 -6.06
C GLY A 48 19.40 -2.26 -6.66
N TYR A 49 18.16 -2.52 -6.25
CA TYR A 49 17.01 -1.73 -6.71
C TYR A 49 16.81 -0.49 -5.85
N SER A 50 16.39 0.59 -6.49
CA SER A 50 15.98 1.81 -5.81
C SER A 50 14.47 1.78 -5.48
N VAL A 51 14.12 2.23 -4.26
CA VAL A 51 12.73 2.19 -3.79
C VAL A 51 12.34 3.56 -3.22
N GLY A 52 11.27 4.14 -3.75
CA GLY A 52 10.54 5.25 -3.14
C GLY A 52 9.42 4.70 -2.24
N PHE A 53 9.25 5.26 -1.05
CA PHE A 53 8.27 4.77 -0.09
C PHE A 53 7.20 5.82 0.20
N ILE A 54 5.93 5.49 -0.05
CA ILE A 54 4.77 6.35 0.22
C ILE A 54 3.97 5.72 1.37
N ALA A 55 4.03 6.38 2.53
CA ALA A 55 3.32 5.94 3.74
C ALA A 55 1.94 6.59 3.81
N GLN A 56 0.90 5.78 3.89
CA GLN A 56 -0.50 6.20 4.08
C GLN A 56 -0.90 7.40 3.21
N PRO A 57 -0.84 7.28 1.85
CA PRO A 57 -1.26 8.38 0.99
C PRO A 57 -2.74 8.70 1.19
N ASP A 58 -3.12 9.95 1.00
CA ASP A 58 -4.53 10.34 1.05
C ASP A 58 -5.28 9.76 -0.15
N TRP A 59 -6.04 8.71 0.12
CA TRP A 59 -6.79 8.00 -0.91
C TRP A 59 -7.89 8.84 -1.60
N ARG A 60 -8.19 10.03 -1.09
CA ARG A 60 -9.12 10.99 -1.69
C ARG A 60 -8.45 11.91 -2.70
N ASP A 61 -7.13 12.04 -2.60
CA ASP A 61 -6.31 12.85 -3.48
C ASP A 61 -5.47 11.96 -4.42
N PRO A 62 -5.78 11.91 -5.73
CA PRO A 62 -5.01 11.13 -6.69
C PRO A 62 -3.53 11.53 -6.78
N GLU A 63 -3.19 12.78 -6.46
CA GLU A 63 -1.80 13.24 -6.49
C GLU A 63 -0.97 12.69 -5.32
N SER A 64 -1.61 12.21 -4.26
CA SER A 64 -0.92 11.65 -3.10
C SER A 64 -0.04 10.43 -3.41
N ILE A 65 -0.33 9.72 -4.50
CA ILE A 65 0.48 8.58 -4.97
C ILE A 65 1.56 8.99 -5.98
N ASN A 66 1.57 10.26 -6.40
CA ASN A 66 2.45 10.77 -7.46
C ASN A 66 3.76 11.41 -6.92
N VAL A 67 4.11 11.14 -5.66
CA VAL A 67 5.28 11.74 -4.98
C VAL A 67 6.58 11.54 -5.75
N PHE A 68 6.78 10.36 -6.32
CA PHE A 68 7.99 9.97 -7.05
C PHE A 68 7.81 9.92 -8.57
N GLY A 69 6.59 10.13 -9.07
CA GLY A 69 6.25 9.85 -10.46
C GLY A 69 6.17 8.36 -10.77
N GLU A 70 6.23 8.01 -12.04
CA GLU A 70 6.17 6.64 -12.53
C GLU A 70 7.45 5.87 -12.18
N PRO A 71 7.38 4.70 -11.52
CA PRO A 71 8.55 3.86 -11.29
C PRO A 71 9.02 3.20 -12.58
N ARG A 72 10.31 2.84 -12.64
CA ARG A 72 10.91 2.16 -13.80
C ARG A 72 10.36 0.73 -13.99
N LEU A 73 10.03 0.02 -12.91
CA LEU A 73 9.62 -1.38 -12.95
C LEU A 73 8.18 -1.59 -12.51
N ALA A 74 7.81 -1.22 -11.28
CA ALA A 74 6.46 -1.47 -10.76
C ALA A 74 6.10 -0.63 -9.54
N PHE A 75 4.81 -0.47 -9.32
CA PHE A 75 4.25 -0.13 -8.00
C PHE A 75 4.08 -1.40 -7.16
N ILE A 76 4.39 -1.32 -5.87
CA ILE A 76 4.10 -2.36 -4.88
C ILE A 76 3.10 -1.79 -3.89
N VAL A 77 2.02 -2.49 -3.63
CA VAL A 77 0.92 -2.02 -2.79
C VAL A 77 0.65 -2.99 -1.65
N SER A 78 0.58 -2.47 -0.45
CA SER A 78 0.19 -3.21 0.75
C SER A 78 -0.83 -2.39 1.56
N SER A 79 -1.80 -3.05 2.19
CA SER A 79 -2.69 -2.41 3.16
C SER A 79 -1.98 -1.94 4.43
N GLY A 80 -0.76 -2.38 4.64
CA GLY A 80 0.00 -2.23 5.88
C GLY A 80 0.11 -3.55 6.65
N ASN A 81 0.34 -3.46 7.95
CA ASN A 81 0.55 -4.61 8.83
C ASN A 81 -0.71 -5.46 9.04
N MET A 82 -1.88 -4.87 8.88
CA MET A 82 -3.17 -5.55 9.02
C MET A 82 -4.04 -5.40 7.78
N ASP A 83 -4.98 -6.31 7.63
CA ASP A 83 -6.12 -6.14 6.73
C ASP A 83 -6.90 -4.87 7.10
N SER A 84 -7.21 -4.03 6.13
CA SER A 84 -7.85 -2.72 6.37
C SER A 84 -9.22 -2.87 7.04
N MET A 85 -10.01 -3.85 6.61
CA MET A 85 -11.34 -4.09 7.18
C MET A 85 -11.27 -4.58 8.62
N VAL A 86 -10.33 -5.50 8.93
CA VAL A 86 -10.09 -5.98 10.29
C VAL A 86 -9.57 -4.85 11.19
N ASN A 87 -8.75 -3.96 10.65
CA ASN A 87 -8.26 -2.80 11.39
C ASN A 87 -9.36 -1.77 11.67
N HIS A 88 -10.28 -1.56 10.72
CA HIS A 88 -11.31 -0.53 10.84
C HIS A 88 -12.56 -0.97 11.60
N TYR A 89 -12.87 -2.25 11.61
CA TYR A 89 -14.13 -2.74 12.14
C TYR A 89 -13.95 -3.83 13.19
N THR A 90 -14.89 -3.90 14.11
CA THR A 90 -15.05 -5.03 15.04
C THR A 90 -15.77 -6.18 14.34
N VAL A 91 -15.77 -7.38 14.96
CA VAL A 91 -16.57 -8.54 14.50
C VAL A 91 -18.06 -8.20 14.30
N ASN A 92 -18.61 -7.30 15.11
CA ASN A 92 -20.01 -6.85 14.98
C ASN A 92 -20.17 -5.70 13.96
N LYS A 93 -19.24 -5.54 13.03
CA LYS A 93 -19.22 -4.52 11.96
C LYS A 93 -19.28 -3.07 12.48
N LYS A 94 -18.94 -2.82 13.76
CA LYS A 94 -18.87 -1.48 14.32
C LYS A 94 -17.48 -0.88 14.05
N ARG A 95 -17.45 0.36 13.56
CA ARG A 95 -16.19 1.06 13.30
C ARG A 95 -15.40 1.27 14.58
N ARG A 96 -14.10 0.98 14.55
CA ARG A 96 -13.18 1.24 15.66
C ARG A 96 -12.91 2.73 15.78
N LYS A 97 -12.65 3.17 17.02
CA LYS A 97 -12.40 4.59 17.33
C LYS A 97 -10.92 4.99 17.19
N LYS A 98 -10.03 4.01 17.03
CA LYS A 98 -8.58 4.24 16.92
C LYS A 98 -7.98 3.33 15.83
N ASP A 99 -7.01 3.87 15.10
CA ASP A 99 -6.13 3.14 14.20
C ASP A 99 -4.68 3.32 14.68
N ALA A 100 -4.09 2.25 15.24
CA ALA A 100 -2.73 2.29 15.79
C ALA A 100 -1.66 2.56 14.72
N TYR A 101 -1.98 2.37 13.46
CA TYR A 101 -1.08 2.55 12.32
C TYR A 101 -1.24 3.91 11.63
N SER A 102 -1.98 4.81 12.24
CA SER A 102 -2.22 6.17 11.73
C SER A 102 -1.72 7.22 12.73
N PRO A 103 -1.30 8.41 12.28
CA PRO A 103 -0.84 9.47 13.15
C PRO A 103 -1.86 9.81 14.23
N GLY A 104 -1.43 9.86 15.50
CA GLY A 104 -2.31 10.14 16.65
C GLY A 104 -3.41 9.12 16.87
N GLY A 105 -3.37 7.95 16.22
CA GLY A 105 -4.43 6.96 16.28
C GLY A 105 -5.71 7.35 15.53
N GLN A 106 -5.61 8.30 14.60
CA GLN A 106 -6.75 8.83 13.86
C GLN A 106 -7.30 7.79 12.87
N THR A 107 -8.62 7.58 12.88
CA THR A 107 -9.30 6.68 11.94
C THR A 107 -9.69 7.39 10.65
N GLY A 108 -9.77 6.62 9.55
CA GLY A 108 -10.25 7.11 8.24
C GLY A 108 -9.17 7.69 7.34
N LEU A 109 -7.90 7.67 7.77
CA LEU A 109 -6.78 8.04 6.90
C LEU A 109 -6.44 6.92 5.91
N ARG A 110 -6.57 5.66 6.32
CA ARG A 110 -6.52 4.50 5.43
C ARG A 110 -7.91 4.22 4.86
N PRO A 111 -8.05 3.86 3.57
CA PRO A 111 -9.34 3.45 3.01
C PRO A 111 -9.75 2.05 3.45
N ASP A 112 -11.04 1.76 3.39
CA ASP A 112 -11.56 0.40 3.42
C ASP A 112 -11.12 -0.33 2.14
N HIS A 113 -10.80 -1.64 2.23
CA HIS A 113 -10.24 -2.40 1.11
C HIS A 113 -9.03 -1.70 0.47
N ALA A 114 -8.05 -1.37 1.29
CA ALA A 114 -6.94 -0.47 0.95
C ALA A 114 -6.18 -0.87 -0.33
N VAL A 115 -5.91 -2.18 -0.53
CA VAL A 115 -5.20 -2.64 -1.73
C VAL A 115 -6.00 -2.42 -3.01
N VAL A 116 -7.34 -2.50 -2.94
CA VAL A 116 -8.23 -2.21 -4.08
C VAL A 116 -8.22 -0.72 -4.39
N VAL A 117 -8.37 0.12 -3.37
CA VAL A 117 -8.41 1.58 -3.54
C VAL A 117 -7.10 2.11 -4.10
N TYR A 118 -5.98 1.74 -3.50
CA TYR A 118 -4.65 2.18 -3.97
C TYR A 118 -4.32 1.63 -5.37
N GLY A 119 -4.64 0.38 -5.65
CA GLY A 119 -4.48 -0.20 -6.99
C GLY A 119 -5.26 0.59 -8.06
N ASN A 120 -6.52 0.90 -7.78
CA ASN A 120 -7.35 1.70 -8.68
C ASN A 120 -6.86 3.16 -8.83
N LEU A 121 -6.32 3.77 -7.76
CA LEU A 121 -5.69 5.10 -7.86
C LEU A 121 -4.50 5.06 -8.82
N ILE A 122 -3.63 4.06 -8.68
CA ILE A 122 -2.49 3.89 -9.58
C ILE A 122 -2.97 3.73 -11.03
N ARG A 123 -3.97 2.88 -11.28
CA ARG A 123 -4.47 2.63 -12.66
C ARG A 123 -5.09 3.85 -13.31
N ARG A 124 -5.65 4.77 -12.55
CA ARG A 124 -6.18 6.04 -13.09
C ARG A 124 -5.07 6.93 -13.62
N THR A 125 -3.92 6.95 -12.96
CA THR A 125 -2.77 7.80 -13.30
C THR A 125 -1.80 7.09 -14.24
N TYR A 126 -1.48 5.81 -13.94
CA TYR A 126 -0.46 5.00 -14.61
C TYR A 126 -1.07 3.72 -15.17
N ARG A 127 -1.66 3.82 -16.37
CA ARG A 127 -2.47 2.73 -16.97
C ARG A 127 -1.68 1.45 -17.27
N HIS A 128 -0.41 1.58 -17.62
CA HIS A 128 0.41 0.48 -18.14
C HIS A 128 1.54 0.05 -17.20
N THR A 129 1.79 0.79 -16.15
CA THR A 129 2.84 0.44 -15.17
C THR A 129 2.41 -0.76 -14.35
N PRO A 130 3.26 -1.80 -14.23
CA PRO A 130 2.93 -2.98 -13.44
C PRO A 130 2.61 -2.64 -11.98
N VAL A 131 1.59 -3.32 -11.44
CA VAL A 131 1.15 -3.18 -10.04
C VAL A 131 1.20 -4.54 -9.36
N ILE A 132 1.97 -4.64 -8.29
CA ILE A 132 2.14 -5.84 -7.48
C ILE A 132 1.42 -5.61 -6.14
N LEU A 133 0.46 -6.45 -5.81
CA LEU A 133 -0.16 -6.47 -4.49
C LEU A 133 0.58 -7.41 -3.56
N GLY A 134 0.72 -7.00 -2.31
CA GLY A 134 1.30 -7.83 -1.27
C GLY A 134 0.65 -7.61 0.10
N GLY A 135 1.15 -8.35 1.08
CA GLY A 135 0.68 -8.28 2.45
C GLY A 135 -0.57 -9.12 2.72
N ILE A 136 -1.02 -9.07 3.99
CA ILE A 136 -2.08 -9.97 4.47
C ILE A 136 -3.42 -9.76 3.76
N GLU A 137 -3.79 -8.52 3.46
CA GLU A 137 -5.06 -8.21 2.80
C GLU A 137 -5.15 -8.80 1.39
N ALA A 138 -4.08 -8.69 0.59
CA ALA A 138 -4.00 -9.28 -0.72
C ALA A 138 -3.97 -10.82 -0.65
N SER A 139 -3.21 -11.37 0.30
CA SER A 139 -3.09 -12.82 0.50
C SER A 139 -4.41 -13.48 0.86
N LEU A 140 -5.20 -12.87 1.76
CA LEU A 140 -6.51 -13.38 2.17
C LEU A 140 -7.54 -13.35 1.03
N ARG A 141 -7.37 -12.46 0.06
CA ARG A 141 -8.29 -12.25 -1.06
C ARG A 141 -7.71 -12.66 -2.42
N ARG A 142 -6.68 -13.49 -2.41
CA ARG A 142 -5.98 -13.96 -3.62
C ARG A 142 -6.91 -14.72 -4.57
N LEU A 143 -7.78 -15.53 -4.03
CA LEU A 143 -8.75 -16.33 -4.77
C LEU A 143 -10.19 -15.80 -4.58
N GLY A 144 -11.17 -16.47 -5.14
CA GLY A 144 -12.56 -16.24 -4.79
C GLY A 144 -12.76 -16.48 -3.28
N HIS A 145 -13.40 -15.57 -2.60
CA HIS A 145 -13.53 -15.58 -1.15
C HIS A 145 -14.89 -15.07 -0.71
N TYR A 146 -15.31 -15.49 0.49
CA TYR A 146 -16.45 -14.89 1.16
C TYR A 146 -16.02 -13.60 1.86
N ASP A 147 -16.63 -12.49 1.47
CA ASP A 147 -16.41 -11.21 2.13
C ASP A 147 -17.46 -11.01 3.25
N TYR A 148 -17.02 -11.18 4.47
CA TYR A 148 -17.85 -11.05 5.66
C TYR A 148 -18.54 -9.67 5.77
N TRP A 149 -17.88 -8.62 5.31
CA TRP A 149 -18.36 -7.25 5.47
C TRP A 149 -19.56 -6.94 4.58
N SER A 150 -19.54 -7.39 3.36
CA SER A 150 -20.63 -7.24 2.38
C SER A 150 -21.57 -8.45 2.31
N ASP A 151 -21.29 -9.54 3.04
CA ASP A 151 -22.05 -10.79 3.04
C ASP A 151 -22.21 -11.39 1.63
N GLN A 152 -21.09 -11.44 0.90
CA GLN A 152 -21.08 -11.88 -0.51
C GLN A 152 -19.83 -12.69 -0.83
N VAL A 153 -19.97 -13.61 -1.78
CA VAL A 153 -18.81 -14.22 -2.43
C VAL A 153 -18.23 -13.26 -3.45
N LYS A 154 -16.96 -12.93 -3.32
CA LYS A 154 -16.23 -12.03 -4.22
C LYS A 154 -15.17 -12.79 -5.00
N ARG A 155 -14.84 -12.28 -6.17
CA ARG A 155 -13.73 -12.77 -6.98
C ARG A 155 -12.39 -12.35 -6.38
N SER A 156 -11.30 -12.81 -6.97
CA SER A 156 -9.95 -12.41 -6.58
C SER A 156 -9.78 -10.89 -6.54
N VAL A 157 -9.10 -10.39 -5.50
CA VAL A 157 -8.74 -8.98 -5.36
C VAL A 157 -7.87 -8.47 -6.51
N LEU A 158 -7.17 -9.36 -7.21
CA LEU A 158 -6.40 -9.04 -8.41
C LEU A 158 -7.26 -8.34 -9.47
N LEU A 159 -8.47 -8.85 -9.67
CA LEU A 159 -9.40 -8.32 -10.67
C LEU A 159 -10.06 -7.01 -10.22
N ASP A 160 -10.31 -6.85 -8.92
CA ASP A 160 -10.99 -5.67 -8.39
C ASP A 160 -10.05 -4.47 -8.23
N SER A 161 -8.76 -4.72 -8.00
CA SER A 161 -7.72 -3.69 -7.87
C SER A 161 -7.12 -3.25 -9.21
N GLY A 162 -7.33 -4.02 -10.27
CA GLY A 162 -6.64 -3.82 -11.54
C GLY A 162 -5.14 -4.09 -11.48
N ALA A 163 -4.65 -4.82 -10.48
CA ALA A 163 -3.24 -5.18 -10.37
C ALA A 163 -2.88 -6.35 -11.32
N ASP A 164 -1.58 -6.55 -11.51
CA ASP A 164 -1.05 -7.58 -12.41
C ASP A 164 -0.59 -8.82 -11.66
N ILE A 165 -0.07 -8.65 -10.42
CA ILE A 165 0.54 -9.72 -9.63
C ILE A 165 0.08 -9.62 -8.18
N ILE A 166 -0.10 -10.78 -7.54
CA ILE A 166 -0.20 -10.92 -6.08
C ILE A 166 0.97 -11.76 -5.60
N SER A 167 1.75 -11.19 -4.67
CA SER A 167 2.88 -11.87 -4.01
C SER A 167 2.42 -12.58 -2.75
#